data_4ec9d39121d9d903e57de923af13c2dc
#
_entry.id   4ec9d39121d9d903e57de923af13c2dc
#
_cell.length_a   1.000
_cell.length_b   1.000
_cell.length_c   1.000
_cell.angle_alpha   90.00
_cell.angle_beta   90.00
_cell.angle_gamma   90.00
#
_symmetry.space_group_name_H-M   'P 1'
#
loop_
_entity.id
_entity.type
_entity.pdbx_description
1 polymer ?
#
loop_
_entity_poly.entity_id
_entity_poly.type
_entity_poly.pdbx_seq_one_letter_code
_entity_poly.pdbx_strand_id
1 'polypeptide(L)'
;EYQFVASQAQQFKWLLQEHPSFFKDVLTPKVQQSQFFPIGGSWVENDTNIPSGESLARQFLLGQRFFLKHFGLKSSIFWLPDTFGYSSQVPQICCLSGIDKFLTQKLSWNNINSFPHSTFNWAGIDGSQLLTHMPPGNTYTALAHFGDVLRTAKQNKSAEFYGSGLMLYGIGDGGGGPTTEMLEKMRRIRSLSNRNGNVIPKLQVGNTVDEFYEDIMQK
;
A
#
# COMPACT_ATOMS: atom_id res chain seq x y z
N GLU A 1 2.37 17.43 -2.38
CA GLU A 1 2.79 17.15 -1.06
C GLU A 1 3.02 15.67 -0.97
N TYR A 2 3.63 15.21 0.12
CA TYR A 2 4.02 13.81 0.28
C TYR A 2 3.13 13.14 1.32
N GLN A 3 2.74 11.88 1.07
CA GLN A 3 2.05 11.03 2.04
C GLN A 3 2.93 9.85 2.42
N PHE A 4 3.03 9.59 3.71
CA PHE A 4 3.72 8.42 4.25
C PHE A 4 2.68 7.40 4.71
N VAL A 5 2.82 6.15 4.28
CA VAL A 5 1.97 5.05 4.71
C VAL A 5 2.67 4.20 5.76
N ALA A 6 1.93 3.77 6.79
CA ALA A 6 2.43 2.91 7.85
C ALA A 6 1.38 1.84 8.19
N SER A 7 1.76 0.58 8.11
CA SER A 7 0.86 -0.56 8.01
C SER A 7 0.67 -1.35 9.30
N GLN A 8 1.41 -1.06 10.37
CA GLN A 8 1.47 -1.93 11.55
C GLN A 8 1.00 -1.22 12.82
N ALA A 9 -0.17 -1.60 13.33
CA ALA A 9 -0.71 -1.08 14.60
C ALA A 9 0.25 -1.28 15.77
N GLN A 10 1.07 -2.34 15.76
CA GLN A 10 2.08 -2.59 16.79
C GLN A 10 3.13 -1.48 16.87
N GLN A 11 3.58 -0.93 15.75
CA GLN A 11 4.55 0.18 15.74
C GLN A 11 3.94 1.45 16.34
N PHE A 12 2.69 1.74 16.03
CA PHE A 12 1.96 2.86 16.65
C PHE A 12 1.76 2.66 18.16
N LYS A 13 1.53 1.40 18.58
CA LYS A 13 1.43 1.09 20.03
C LYS A 13 2.75 1.35 20.74
N TRP A 14 3.89 0.97 20.17
CA TRP A 14 5.20 1.28 20.75
C TRP A 14 5.42 2.79 20.86
N LEU A 15 5.14 3.55 19.79
CA LEU A 15 5.23 5.00 19.82
C LEU A 15 4.33 5.62 20.92
N LEU A 16 3.11 5.11 21.07
CA LEU A 16 2.20 5.57 22.11
C LEU A 16 2.74 5.29 23.52
N GLN A 17 3.39 4.14 23.73
CA GLN A 17 3.92 3.73 25.02
C GLN A 17 5.22 4.45 25.38
N GLU A 18 6.14 4.58 24.43
CA GLU A 18 7.48 5.08 24.64
C GLU A 18 7.58 6.60 24.43
N HIS A 19 6.75 7.16 23.53
CA HIS A 19 6.74 8.57 23.15
C HIS A 19 5.33 9.16 23.10
N PRO A 20 4.56 9.15 24.22
CA PRO A 20 3.14 9.54 24.22
C PRO A 20 2.89 10.98 23.77
N SER A 21 3.76 11.92 24.13
CA SER A 21 3.64 13.32 23.67
C SER A 21 3.83 13.43 22.15
N PHE A 22 4.84 12.77 21.60
CA PHE A 22 5.04 12.73 20.15
C PHE A 22 3.83 12.12 19.43
N PHE A 23 3.31 11.01 19.95
CA PHE A 23 2.13 10.37 19.38
C PHE A 23 0.93 11.30 19.34
N LYS A 24 0.64 11.99 20.45
CA LYS A 24 -0.50 12.89 20.59
C LYS A 24 -0.32 14.20 19.81
N ASP A 25 0.82 14.86 19.99
CA ASP A 25 1.00 16.27 19.60
C ASP A 25 1.57 16.41 18.19
N VAL A 26 2.22 15.37 17.66
CA VAL A 26 2.85 15.38 16.35
C VAL A 26 2.18 14.38 15.39
N LEU A 27 2.14 13.11 15.75
CA LEU A 27 1.67 12.05 14.85
C LEU A 27 0.16 12.14 14.57
N THR A 28 -0.66 12.25 15.61
CA THR A 28 -2.13 12.29 15.44
C THR A 28 -2.58 13.45 14.54
N PRO A 29 -2.09 14.70 14.69
CA PRO A 29 -2.37 15.77 13.74
C PRO A 29 -1.95 15.46 12.30
N LYS A 30 -0.80 14.78 12.10
CA LYS A 30 -0.35 14.39 10.76
C LYS A 30 -1.26 13.33 10.12
N VAL A 31 -1.81 12.42 10.90
CA VAL A 31 -2.83 11.47 10.44
C VAL A 31 -4.10 12.21 10.03
N GLN A 32 -4.59 13.12 10.85
CA GLN A 32 -5.78 13.94 10.54
C GLN A 32 -5.61 14.81 9.29
N GLN A 33 -4.39 15.23 8.98
CA GLN A 33 -4.04 16.00 7.78
C GLN A 33 -3.73 15.10 6.57
N SER A 34 -3.91 13.78 6.68
CA SER A 34 -3.56 12.80 5.63
C SER A 34 -2.10 12.86 5.16
N GLN A 35 -1.18 13.34 6.01
CA GLN A 35 0.26 13.35 5.73
C GLN A 35 0.94 12.07 6.17
N PHE A 36 0.40 11.42 7.20
CA PHE A 36 0.82 10.11 7.70
C PHE A 36 -0.42 9.20 7.72
N PHE A 37 -0.40 8.13 6.94
CA PHE A 37 -1.59 7.35 6.66
C PHE A 37 -1.46 5.93 7.26
N PRO A 38 -2.21 5.63 8.37
CA PRO A 38 -2.32 4.28 8.89
C PRO A 38 -3.08 3.40 7.90
N ILE A 39 -2.45 2.32 7.43
CA ILE A 39 -2.99 1.42 6.42
C ILE A 39 -2.87 -0.04 6.86
N GLY A 40 -3.44 -0.98 6.11
CA GLY A 40 -3.29 -2.43 6.31
C GLY A 40 -4.33 -3.06 7.21
N GLY A 41 -4.83 -2.34 8.21
CA GLY A 41 -5.88 -2.81 9.11
C GLY A 41 -5.47 -3.97 10.03
N SER A 42 -4.28 -4.55 9.87
CA SER A 42 -3.75 -5.64 10.68
C SER A 42 -2.86 -5.15 11.82
N TRP A 43 -2.60 -6.02 12.78
CA TRP A 43 -1.73 -5.71 13.90
C TRP A 43 -0.26 -5.54 13.47
N VAL A 44 0.22 -6.45 12.61
CA VAL A 44 1.53 -6.42 11.96
C VAL A 44 1.39 -6.81 10.48
N GLU A 45 2.38 -6.56 9.65
CA GLU A 45 2.54 -7.23 8.35
C GLU A 45 2.90 -8.70 8.62
N ASN A 46 1.89 -9.55 8.58
CA ASN A 46 1.99 -10.94 9.05
C ASN A 46 2.14 -11.93 7.90
N ASP A 47 2.73 -13.09 8.19
CA ASP A 47 2.58 -14.27 7.36
C ASP A 47 1.10 -14.68 7.27
N THR A 48 0.67 -15.27 6.17
CA THR A 48 -0.71 -15.71 5.98
C THR A 48 -0.87 -17.21 5.78
N ASN A 49 0.23 -17.96 5.62
CA ASN A 49 0.21 -19.41 5.42
C ASN A 49 0.45 -20.19 6.71
N ILE A 50 1.29 -19.65 7.61
CA ILE A 50 1.67 -20.34 8.86
C ILE A 50 0.64 -20.09 9.98
N PRO A 51 0.12 -18.86 10.20
CA PRO A 51 -0.84 -18.60 11.26
C PRO A 51 -2.16 -19.32 11.04
N SER A 52 -2.83 -19.69 12.14
CA SER A 52 -4.21 -20.20 12.09
C SER A 52 -5.19 -19.12 11.62
N GLY A 53 -6.37 -19.51 11.14
CA GLY A 53 -7.43 -18.58 10.76
C GLY A 53 -7.87 -17.68 11.93
N GLU A 54 -7.90 -18.21 13.16
CA GLU A 54 -8.19 -17.44 14.37
C GLU A 54 -7.11 -16.35 14.60
N SER A 55 -5.83 -16.67 14.40
CA SER A 55 -4.74 -15.70 14.53
C SER A 55 -4.85 -14.61 13.47
N LEU A 56 -5.18 -14.96 12.22
CA LEU A 56 -5.40 -13.99 11.15
C LEU A 56 -6.61 -13.09 11.44
N ALA A 57 -7.72 -13.64 11.91
CA ALA A 57 -8.88 -12.83 12.30
C ALA A 57 -8.53 -11.84 13.43
N ARG A 58 -7.70 -12.24 14.40
CA ARG A 58 -7.23 -11.35 15.47
C ARG A 58 -6.28 -10.25 14.97
N GLN A 59 -5.49 -10.50 13.95
CA GLN A 59 -4.67 -9.44 13.33
C GLN A 59 -5.55 -8.25 12.93
N PHE A 60 -6.63 -8.51 12.20
CA PHE A 60 -7.56 -7.45 11.77
C PHE A 60 -8.39 -6.90 12.92
N LEU A 61 -8.92 -7.75 13.80
CA LEU A 61 -9.70 -7.31 14.94
C LEU A 61 -8.93 -6.30 15.80
N LEU A 62 -7.69 -6.62 16.14
CA LEU A 62 -6.85 -5.78 17.00
C LEU A 62 -6.32 -4.55 16.26
N GLY A 63 -5.88 -4.70 15.00
CA GLY A 63 -5.38 -3.60 14.19
C GLY A 63 -6.47 -2.56 13.90
N GLN A 64 -7.62 -2.98 13.39
CA GLN A 64 -8.76 -2.10 13.11
C GLN A 64 -9.30 -1.40 14.36
N ARG A 65 -9.37 -2.11 15.50
CA ARG A 65 -9.78 -1.50 16.78
C ARG A 65 -8.76 -0.46 17.27
N PHE A 66 -7.48 -0.70 17.08
CA PHE A 66 -6.45 0.26 17.44
C PHE A 66 -6.56 1.52 16.59
N PHE A 67 -6.67 1.39 15.27
CA PHE A 67 -6.80 2.53 14.36
C PHE A 67 -8.08 3.32 14.64
N LEU A 68 -9.19 2.64 14.84
CA LEU A 68 -10.46 3.30 15.18
C LEU A 68 -10.36 4.07 16.50
N LYS A 69 -9.76 3.45 17.53
CA LYS A 69 -9.64 4.06 18.87
C LYS A 69 -8.75 5.31 18.88
N HIS A 70 -7.63 5.28 18.15
CA HIS A 70 -6.60 6.33 18.26
C HIS A 70 -6.64 7.35 17.14
N PHE A 71 -7.16 6.98 15.97
CA PHE A 71 -7.20 7.86 14.79
C PHE A 71 -8.61 8.10 14.25
N GLY A 72 -9.63 7.40 14.77
CA GLY A 72 -11.01 7.54 14.30
C GLY A 72 -11.28 6.92 12.93
N LEU A 73 -10.36 6.11 12.40
CA LEU A 73 -10.46 5.51 11.07
C LEU A 73 -10.33 3.99 11.09
N LYS A 74 -10.80 3.34 10.05
CA LYS A 74 -10.54 1.93 9.71
C LYS A 74 -9.91 1.87 8.34
N SER A 75 -8.99 0.93 8.12
CA SER A 75 -8.43 0.68 6.80
C SER A 75 -9.37 -0.18 5.97
N SER A 76 -9.59 0.18 4.73
CA SER A 76 -10.26 -0.63 3.71
C SER A 76 -9.29 -1.52 2.92
N ILE A 77 -7.99 -1.35 3.17
CA ILE A 77 -6.91 -1.97 2.39
C ILE A 77 -6.08 -2.86 3.32
N PHE A 78 -5.88 -4.13 2.94
CA PHE A 78 -4.86 -4.98 3.52
C PHE A 78 -3.53 -4.74 2.79
N TRP A 79 -2.46 -4.52 3.55
CA TRP A 79 -1.18 -4.05 3.03
C TRP A 79 -0.06 -5.00 3.41
N LEU A 80 0.38 -5.83 2.46
CA LEU A 80 1.46 -6.81 2.63
C LEU A 80 2.44 -6.77 1.45
N PRO A 81 3.27 -5.73 1.32
CA PRO A 81 4.18 -5.61 0.18
C PRO A 81 5.28 -6.67 0.18
N ASP A 82 5.66 -7.19 1.35
CA ASP A 82 6.87 -8.02 1.55
C ASP A 82 6.59 -9.42 2.14
N THR A 83 5.35 -9.91 2.12
CA THR A 83 5.00 -11.23 2.62
C THR A 83 5.13 -12.30 1.55
N PHE A 84 5.65 -13.49 1.92
CA PHE A 84 6.03 -14.57 1.01
C PHE A 84 4.93 -15.63 0.92
N GLY A 85 3.95 -15.40 0.08
CA GLY A 85 2.81 -16.30 -0.14
C GLY A 85 1.56 -15.90 0.65
N TYR A 86 0.41 -16.26 0.08
CA TYR A 86 -0.90 -15.83 0.60
C TYR A 86 -1.86 -17.00 0.62
N SER A 87 -2.48 -17.22 1.79
CA SER A 87 -3.51 -18.23 1.96
C SER A 87 -4.79 -17.85 1.20
N SER A 88 -5.42 -18.82 0.56
CA SER A 88 -6.66 -18.65 -0.19
C SER A 88 -7.87 -18.24 0.67
N GLN A 89 -7.76 -18.29 2.00
CA GLN A 89 -8.77 -17.80 2.96
C GLN A 89 -8.64 -16.31 3.27
N VAL A 90 -7.56 -15.65 2.85
CA VAL A 90 -7.34 -14.22 3.12
C VAL A 90 -8.48 -13.34 2.60
N PRO A 91 -9.03 -13.53 1.38
CA PRO A 91 -10.16 -12.72 0.92
C PRO A 91 -11.37 -12.78 1.84
N GLN A 92 -11.75 -13.98 2.32
CA GLN A 92 -12.86 -14.16 3.26
C GLN A 92 -12.64 -13.37 4.55
N ILE A 93 -11.47 -13.55 5.17
CA ILE A 93 -11.15 -12.91 6.46
C ILE A 93 -11.10 -11.38 6.30
N CYS A 94 -10.53 -10.88 5.21
CA CYS A 94 -10.50 -9.46 4.89
C CYS A 94 -11.92 -8.88 4.73
N CYS A 95 -12.76 -9.49 3.89
CA CYS A 95 -14.13 -9.02 3.66
C CYS A 95 -14.95 -8.99 4.96
N LEU A 96 -14.85 -10.04 5.79
CA LEU A 96 -15.49 -10.09 7.11
C LEU A 96 -14.95 -9.03 8.09
N SER A 97 -13.75 -8.51 7.84
CA SER A 97 -13.12 -7.45 8.63
C SER A 97 -13.37 -6.04 8.07
N GLY A 98 -14.17 -5.92 6.99
CA GLY A 98 -14.48 -4.66 6.33
C GLY A 98 -13.36 -4.16 5.40
N ILE A 99 -12.54 -5.08 4.88
CA ILE A 99 -11.44 -4.82 3.95
C ILE A 99 -11.82 -5.43 2.60
N ASP A 100 -11.80 -4.63 1.55
CA ASP A 100 -12.16 -5.04 0.18
C ASP A 100 -11.02 -4.86 -0.84
N LYS A 101 -9.87 -4.36 -0.37
CA LYS A 101 -8.70 -4.08 -1.20
C LYS A 101 -7.46 -4.77 -0.63
N PHE A 102 -6.54 -5.16 -1.51
CA PHE A 102 -5.28 -5.80 -1.12
C PHE A 102 -4.11 -5.26 -1.93
N LEU A 103 -3.01 -4.96 -1.26
CA LEU A 103 -1.75 -4.61 -1.91
C LEU A 103 -0.66 -5.59 -1.51
N THR A 104 0.02 -6.09 -2.53
CA THR A 104 1.24 -6.89 -2.39
C THR A 104 2.22 -6.60 -3.51
N GLN A 105 3.47 -7.02 -3.35
CA GLN A 105 4.49 -6.91 -4.40
C GLN A 105 5.21 -8.24 -4.64
N LYS A 106 5.19 -9.17 -3.70
CA LYS A 106 6.02 -10.40 -3.74
C LYS A 106 5.62 -11.43 -4.80
N LEU A 107 4.47 -11.32 -5.43
CA LEU A 107 4.14 -12.17 -6.58
C LEU A 107 5.06 -11.97 -7.79
N SER A 108 5.79 -10.84 -7.84
CA SER A 108 6.82 -10.60 -8.87
C SER A 108 8.14 -11.34 -8.61
N TRP A 109 8.35 -11.86 -7.38
CA TRP A 109 9.53 -12.63 -6.99
C TRP A 109 9.35 -14.11 -7.35
N ASN A 110 9.24 -14.39 -8.64
CA ASN A 110 9.07 -15.73 -9.16
C ASN A 110 10.12 -16.00 -10.24
N ASN A 111 10.88 -17.08 -10.08
CA ASN A 111 11.96 -17.45 -10.98
C ASN A 111 11.51 -18.25 -12.21
N ILE A 112 10.29 -18.76 -12.19
CA ILE A 112 9.78 -19.64 -13.24
C ILE A 112 8.72 -18.92 -14.08
N ASN A 113 7.71 -18.33 -13.43
CA ASN A 113 6.57 -17.71 -14.09
C ASN A 113 6.50 -16.21 -13.79
N SER A 114 6.13 -15.42 -14.79
CA SER A 114 5.75 -14.02 -14.57
C SER A 114 4.26 -13.94 -14.26
N PHE A 115 3.90 -13.36 -13.11
CA PHE A 115 2.49 -13.14 -12.76
C PHE A 115 1.83 -12.24 -13.82
N PRO A 116 0.65 -12.63 -14.38
CA PRO A 116 0.13 -12.01 -15.60
C PRO A 116 -0.53 -10.64 -15.41
N HIS A 117 -0.87 -10.25 -14.18
CA HIS A 117 -1.64 -9.03 -13.89
C HIS A 117 -0.90 -8.11 -12.93
N SER A 118 -1.13 -6.78 -13.06
CA SER A 118 -0.76 -5.78 -12.05
C SER A 118 -1.95 -5.44 -11.15
N THR A 119 -3.17 -5.46 -11.70
CA THR A 119 -4.42 -5.25 -10.95
C THR A 119 -5.40 -6.36 -11.34
N PHE A 120 -6.05 -6.97 -10.35
CA PHE A 120 -6.96 -8.09 -10.56
C PHE A 120 -7.88 -8.29 -9.35
N ASN A 121 -9.00 -8.97 -9.56
CA ASN A 121 -9.85 -9.45 -8.46
C ASN A 121 -9.35 -10.81 -7.98
N TRP A 122 -8.93 -10.87 -6.72
CA TRP A 122 -8.55 -12.12 -6.07
C TRP A 122 -9.76 -12.73 -5.36
N ALA A 123 -10.24 -13.86 -5.88
CA ALA A 123 -11.34 -14.62 -5.29
C ALA A 123 -10.80 -15.65 -4.28
N GLY A 124 -11.38 -15.66 -3.09
CA GLY A 124 -11.16 -16.68 -2.06
C GLY A 124 -11.94 -17.96 -2.33
N ILE A 125 -11.72 -18.98 -1.49
CA ILE A 125 -12.40 -20.30 -1.62
C ILE A 125 -13.92 -20.17 -1.48
N ASP A 126 -14.38 -19.22 -0.66
CA ASP A 126 -15.80 -18.96 -0.41
C ASP A 126 -16.46 -18.01 -1.43
N GLY A 127 -15.68 -17.53 -2.42
CA GLY A 127 -16.12 -16.56 -3.41
C GLY A 127 -15.98 -15.09 -2.99
N SER A 128 -15.54 -14.78 -1.78
CA SER A 128 -15.18 -13.43 -1.36
C SER A 128 -14.08 -12.86 -2.27
N GLN A 129 -14.14 -11.57 -2.61
CA GLN A 129 -13.21 -10.96 -3.56
C GLN A 129 -12.54 -9.73 -2.98
N LEU A 130 -11.24 -9.57 -3.29
CA LEU A 130 -10.44 -8.39 -3.02
C LEU A 130 -9.93 -7.79 -4.33
N LEU A 131 -10.13 -6.47 -4.51
CA LEU A 131 -9.43 -5.77 -5.58
C LEU A 131 -7.95 -5.67 -5.20
N THR A 132 -7.12 -6.42 -5.90
CA THR A 132 -5.70 -6.58 -5.61
C THR A 132 -4.85 -5.77 -6.57
N HIS A 133 -3.89 -5.02 -6.04
CA HIS A 133 -2.90 -4.31 -6.84
C HIS A 133 -1.48 -4.74 -6.48
N MET A 134 -0.68 -4.98 -7.49
CA MET A 134 0.76 -5.23 -7.38
C MET A 134 1.49 -4.11 -8.11
N PRO A 135 2.33 -3.30 -7.41
CA PRO A 135 3.09 -2.22 -8.02
C PRO A 135 3.82 -2.66 -9.30
N PRO A 136 3.51 -2.08 -10.48
CA PRO A 136 4.01 -2.59 -11.76
C PRO A 136 5.53 -2.50 -11.92
N GLY A 137 6.18 -1.62 -11.15
CA GLY A 137 7.63 -1.49 -11.14
C GLY A 137 8.39 -2.67 -10.53
N ASN A 138 7.68 -3.72 -10.06
CA ASN A 138 8.22 -4.90 -9.39
C ASN A 138 9.11 -4.57 -8.19
N THR A 139 8.80 -3.50 -7.49
CA THR A 139 9.47 -3.07 -6.27
C THR A 139 8.53 -2.24 -5.39
N TYR A 140 8.71 -2.29 -4.09
CA TYR A 140 8.10 -1.38 -3.11
C TYR A 140 9.12 -0.36 -2.56
N THR A 141 10.37 -0.40 -3.04
CA THR A 141 11.48 0.48 -2.64
C THR A 141 12.12 1.20 -3.83
N ALA A 142 11.29 1.77 -4.73
CA ALA A 142 11.81 2.53 -5.85
C ALA A 142 12.65 3.73 -5.39
N LEU A 143 13.68 4.08 -6.14
CA LEU A 143 14.61 5.17 -5.82
C LEU A 143 14.16 6.54 -6.33
N ALA A 144 12.91 6.63 -6.79
CA ALA A 144 12.33 7.87 -7.33
C ALA A 144 13.09 8.43 -8.54
N HIS A 145 13.71 7.56 -9.35
CA HIS A 145 14.31 7.95 -10.62
C HIS A 145 13.25 8.03 -11.73
N PHE A 146 13.54 8.80 -12.75
CA PHE A 146 12.68 8.85 -13.95
C PHE A 146 12.51 7.46 -14.58
N GLY A 147 13.55 6.62 -14.55
CA GLY A 147 13.50 5.23 -14.98
C GLY A 147 12.47 4.39 -14.20
N ASP A 148 12.24 4.67 -12.92
CA ASP A 148 11.24 3.96 -12.11
C ASP A 148 9.81 4.30 -12.56
N VAL A 149 9.55 5.58 -12.90
CA VAL A 149 8.27 6.04 -13.46
C VAL A 149 8.01 5.38 -14.81
N LEU A 150 9.01 5.37 -15.70
CA LEU A 150 8.91 4.70 -17.01
C LEU A 150 8.70 3.20 -16.87
N ARG A 151 9.42 2.55 -15.95
CA ARG A 151 9.29 1.12 -15.68
C ARG A 151 7.88 0.80 -15.17
N THR A 152 7.37 1.56 -14.20
CA THR A 152 6.02 1.40 -13.67
C THR A 152 4.97 1.50 -14.78
N ALA A 153 5.07 2.49 -15.65
CA ALA A 153 4.14 2.67 -16.76
C ALA A 153 4.23 1.54 -17.80
N LYS A 154 5.46 1.15 -18.19
CA LYS A 154 5.69 0.12 -19.22
C LYS A 154 5.35 -1.30 -18.75
N GLN A 155 5.55 -1.60 -17.47
CA GLN A 155 5.31 -2.92 -16.90
C GLN A 155 3.92 -3.09 -16.31
N ASN A 156 3.05 -2.08 -16.40
CA ASN A 156 1.66 -2.21 -15.97
C ASN A 156 0.90 -3.14 -16.92
N LYS A 157 0.79 -4.40 -16.53
CA LYS A 157 0.13 -5.48 -17.29
C LYS A 157 -1.39 -5.34 -17.35
N SER A 158 -1.94 -4.45 -16.54
CA SER A 158 -3.38 -4.17 -16.48
C SER A 158 -3.73 -2.75 -16.95
N ALA A 159 -2.80 -2.06 -17.63
CA ALA A 159 -2.97 -0.65 -18.05
C ALA A 159 -4.17 -0.44 -18.98
N GLU A 160 -4.49 -1.43 -19.81
CA GLU A 160 -5.63 -1.38 -20.73
C GLU A 160 -6.97 -1.27 -20.00
N PHE A 161 -7.10 -1.94 -18.84
CA PHE A 161 -8.34 -1.98 -18.07
C PHE A 161 -8.40 -0.93 -16.97
N TYR A 162 -7.29 -0.70 -16.28
CA TYR A 162 -7.26 0.13 -15.07
C TYR A 162 -6.49 1.45 -15.23
N GLY A 163 -5.68 1.59 -16.27
CA GLY A 163 -5.01 2.83 -16.68
C GLY A 163 -3.90 3.32 -15.75
N SER A 164 -4.03 3.15 -14.44
CA SER A 164 -3.12 3.68 -13.43
C SER A 164 -2.30 2.58 -12.76
N GLY A 165 -1.10 2.91 -12.28
CA GLY A 165 -0.24 2.02 -11.49
C GLY A 165 0.37 2.78 -10.31
N LEU A 166 0.36 2.15 -9.14
CA LEU A 166 0.97 2.71 -7.93
C LEU A 166 2.49 2.48 -7.95
N MET A 167 3.26 3.50 -7.60
CA MET A 167 4.70 3.40 -7.38
C MET A 167 5.04 3.74 -5.93
N LEU A 168 5.51 2.75 -5.18
CA LEU A 168 6.02 2.93 -3.83
C LEU A 168 7.51 3.27 -3.90
N TYR A 169 7.96 4.27 -3.17
CA TYR A 169 9.35 4.69 -3.19
C TYR A 169 9.87 5.08 -1.80
N GLY A 170 11.15 4.92 -1.61
CA GLY A 170 11.86 5.19 -0.36
C GLY A 170 12.97 4.19 -0.12
N ILE A 171 13.81 4.44 0.87
CA ILE A 171 14.83 3.48 1.31
C ILE A 171 14.13 2.38 2.11
N GLY A 172 14.18 1.17 1.58
CA GLY A 172 13.54 -0.02 2.18
C GLY A 172 14.46 -0.82 3.09
N ASP A 173 13.97 -2.01 3.48
CA ASP A 173 14.68 -3.01 4.30
C ASP A 173 15.21 -2.46 5.63
N GLY A 174 14.45 -1.62 6.30
CA GLY A 174 14.85 -1.02 7.57
C GLY A 174 14.14 0.28 7.90
N GLY A 175 13.12 0.64 7.14
CA GLY A 175 12.24 1.77 7.48
C GLY A 175 12.87 3.14 7.25
N GLY A 176 13.72 3.30 6.24
CA GLY A 176 14.38 4.56 5.94
C GLY A 176 13.48 5.64 5.34
N GLY A 177 12.40 5.28 4.68
CA GLY A 177 11.54 6.22 3.98
C GLY A 177 12.24 6.97 2.83
N PRO A 178 11.62 8.00 2.24
CA PRO A 178 12.21 8.76 1.16
C PRO A 178 13.25 9.77 1.66
N THR A 179 14.29 9.97 0.87
CA THR A 179 15.25 11.06 1.07
C THR A 179 14.74 12.37 0.50
N THR A 180 15.30 13.49 0.94
CA THR A 180 15.02 14.83 0.37
C THR A 180 15.26 14.85 -1.15
N GLU A 181 16.30 14.17 -1.62
CA GLU A 181 16.61 14.05 -3.05
C GLU A 181 15.50 13.31 -3.81
N MET A 182 14.98 12.21 -3.26
CA MET A 182 13.85 11.47 -3.87
C MET A 182 12.61 12.33 -3.97
N LEU A 183 12.26 13.07 -2.94
CA LEU A 183 11.12 13.99 -2.93
C LEU A 183 11.27 15.08 -4.00
N GLU A 184 12.46 15.67 -4.13
CA GLU A 184 12.73 16.71 -5.14
C GLU A 184 12.72 16.11 -6.56
N LYS A 185 13.24 14.91 -6.79
CA LYS A 185 13.14 14.21 -8.07
C LYS A 185 11.67 14.01 -8.46
N MET A 186 10.84 13.50 -7.56
CA MET A 186 9.42 13.28 -7.83
C MET A 186 8.69 14.60 -8.15
N ARG A 187 8.99 15.68 -7.43
CA ARG A 187 8.44 17.00 -7.69
C ARG A 187 8.79 17.48 -9.11
N ARG A 188 10.04 17.31 -9.54
CA ARG A 188 10.50 17.70 -10.89
C ARG A 188 9.86 16.84 -11.97
N ILE A 189 9.82 15.53 -11.79
CA ILE A 189 9.21 14.60 -12.74
C ILE A 189 7.72 14.93 -12.92
N ARG A 190 6.98 15.18 -11.83
CA ARG A 190 5.58 15.62 -11.86
C ARG A 190 5.40 16.92 -12.67
N SER A 191 6.26 17.91 -12.43
CA SER A 191 6.22 19.16 -13.18
C SER A 191 6.45 18.97 -14.68
N LEU A 192 7.37 18.08 -15.06
CA LEU A 192 7.64 17.76 -16.47
C LEU A 192 6.49 16.96 -17.09
N SER A 193 5.93 15.99 -16.39
CA SER A 193 4.81 15.18 -16.88
C SER A 193 3.55 16.01 -17.12
N ASN A 194 3.30 17.02 -16.30
CA ASN A 194 2.17 17.95 -16.50
C ASN A 194 2.35 18.88 -17.73
N ARG A 195 3.59 19.13 -18.15
CA ARG A 195 3.88 19.96 -19.34
C ARG A 195 3.92 19.15 -20.63
N ASN A 196 4.30 17.89 -20.57
CA ASN A 196 4.59 17.01 -21.71
C ASN A 196 3.75 15.72 -21.66
N GLY A 197 2.49 15.81 -21.28
CA GLY A 197 1.63 14.71 -20.91
C GLY A 197 1.44 13.56 -21.92
N ASN A 198 1.83 13.73 -23.19
CA ASN A 198 1.77 12.69 -24.21
C ASN A 198 3.10 11.95 -24.41
N VAL A 199 4.20 12.46 -23.86
CA VAL A 199 5.55 11.90 -24.03
C VAL A 199 6.05 11.23 -22.75
N ILE A 200 5.62 11.75 -21.60
CA ILE A 200 6.02 11.28 -20.27
C ILE A 200 4.76 10.80 -19.54
N PRO A 201 4.80 9.62 -18.90
CA PRO A 201 3.67 9.16 -18.11
C PRO A 201 3.25 10.20 -17.08
N LYS A 202 1.95 10.45 -16.97
CA LYS A 202 1.41 11.39 -15.98
C LYS A 202 1.72 10.88 -14.58
N LEU A 203 2.38 11.72 -13.78
CA LEU A 203 2.72 11.41 -12.41
C LEU A 203 1.84 12.21 -11.45
N GLN A 204 1.09 11.52 -10.60
CA GLN A 204 0.37 12.10 -9.47
C GLN A 204 1.15 11.81 -8.18
N VAL A 205 1.26 12.79 -7.30
CA VAL A 205 1.91 12.68 -6.00
C VAL A 205 1.02 13.36 -4.96
N GLY A 206 0.88 12.74 -3.80
CA GLY A 206 0.07 13.27 -2.70
C GLY A 206 -1.37 12.75 -2.65
N ASN A 207 -1.73 11.84 -3.56
CA ASN A 207 -2.98 11.09 -3.46
C ASN A 207 -2.87 10.02 -2.38
N THR A 208 -3.98 9.75 -1.70
CA THR A 208 -4.07 8.61 -0.79
C THR A 208 -4.10 7.29 -1.56
N VAL A 209 -3.78 6.20 -0.87
CA VAL A 209 -3.93 4.87 -1.48
C VAL A 209 -5.40 4.54 -1.75
N ASP A 210 -6.32 5.04 -0.92
CA ASP A 210 -7.77 4.91 -1.16
C ASP A 210 -8.17 5.61 -2.46
N GLU A 211 -7.75 6.87 -2.68
CA GLU A 211 -8.00 7.61 -3.94
C GLU A 211 -7.42 6.88 -5.16
N PHE A 212 -6.28 6.22 -5.02
CA PHE A 212 -5.74 5.38 -6.10
C PHE A 212 -6.69 4.22 -6.43
N TYR A 213 -7.19 3.50 -5.41
CA TYR A 213 -8.13 2.41 -5.64
C TYR A 213 -9.47 2.90 -6.20
N GLU A 214 -9.95 4.05 -5.76
CA GLU A 214 -11.15 4.69 -6.33
C GLU A 214 -10.97 5.04 -7.81
N ASP A 215 -9.80 5.61 -8.20
CA ASP A 215 -9.49 5.93 -9.60
C ASP A 215 -9.51 4.69 -10.51
N ILE A 216 -8.95 3.57 -10.05
CA ILE A 216 -8.94 2.34 -10.84
C ILE A 216 -10.29 1.61 -10.87
N MET A 217 -11.17 1.81 -9.89
CA MET A 217 -12.53 1.25 -9.88
C MET A 217 -13.52 2.01 -10.77
N GLN A 218 -13.26 3.28 -11.11
CA GLN A 218 -14.13 4.10 -11.95
C GLN A 218 -13.93 3.86 -13.45
N LYS A 219 -12.95 3.07 -13.84
CA LYS A 219 -12.62 2.74 -15.23
C LYS A 219 -13.08 1.34 -15.60
#